data_a0c6ba3e35bcb8bec78b0f88c73f4ecd
#
_entry.id   a0c6ba3e35bcb8bec78b0f88c73f4ecd
#
_cell.length_a   1.000
_cell.length_b   1.000
_cell.length_c   1.000
_cell.angle_alpha   90.00
_cell.angle_beta   90.00
_cell.angle_gamma   90.00
#
_symmetry.space_group_name_H-M   'P 1'
#
loop_
_entity.id
_entity.type
_entity.pdbx_description
1 polymer ?
#
loop_
_entity_poly.entity_id
_entity_poly.type
_entity_poly.pdbx_seq_one_letter_code
_entity_poly.pdbx_strand_id
1 'polypeptide(L)'
;MARPDLARLKSLFTQLVDLPSREQEAELAALSLDRETREQLRRMLAADVGEASAATRLREQMSEFREGIDESDVAEGDQLGVWQLGPMLGRGGMGAVFAARRTDGQFKQEAAIKVLQGRPSPQALALLAAERQILARLAHPHIARLLDGGSTPKGRPYLVMEQVQGKRLDQYLSRRPLPLEQRLLLFQQMCAAVAYAHAQLVVHCDLKPSNILVDQDGQVSLLDFGIARLLDAGISDDGSQVAKAYTPGYASPELQNGDTVGAASDVYSLGIILKEMLGQTFSRNADLQAIITRATRTDPAKRYESVTLLAQDVEHFRHGYPVRARGGGWLYRGSRMLRRRWPASAGVSLFL
;
A
#
# COMPACT_ATOMS: atom_id res chain seq x y z
N MET A 1 -26.32 -40.40 -22.09
CA MET A 1 -26.40 -39.66 -20.81
C MET A 1 -26.28 -38.18 -21.16
N ALA A 2 -27.34 -37.41 -20.92
CA ALA A 2 -27.33 -35.97 -21.21
C ALA A 2 -26.47 -35.25 -20.15
N ARG A 3 -25.53 -34.42 -20.58
CA ARG A 3 -24.74 -33.54 -19.66
C ARG A 3 -25.72 -32.61 -18.94
N PRO A 4 -25.60 -32.43 -17.61
CA PRO A 4 -26.47 -31.52 -16.88
C PRO A 4 -26.30 -30.11 -17.45
N ASP A 5 -27.41 -29.39 -17.62
CA ASP A 5 -27.43 -28.02 -18.11
C ASP A 5 -26.77 -27.08 -17.09
N LEU A 6 -25.57 -26.65 -17.40
CA LEU A 6 -24.72 -25.81 -16.53
C LEU A 6 -25.41 -24.47 -16.13
N ALA A 7 -26.25 -23.94 -17.01
CA ALA A 7 -26.99 -22.70 -16.76
C ALA A 7 -28.09 -22.93 -15.70
N ARG A 8 -28.77 -24.07 -15.78
CA ARG A 8 -29.79 -24.47 -14.80
C ARG A 8 -29.20 -24.81 -13.44
N LEU A 9 -28.05 -25.51 -13.41
CA LEU A 9 -27.30 -25.79 -12.19
C LEU A 9 -26.87 -24.50 -11.47
N LYS A 10 -26.34 -23.54 -12.21
CA LYS A 10 -25.92 -22.22 -11.66
C LYS A 10 -27.09 -21.43 -11.11
N SER A 11 -28.23 -21.41 -11.80
CA SER A 11 -29.43 -20.72 -11.32
C SER A 11 -29.97 -21.33 -10.01
N LEU A 12 -30.02 -22.66 -9.92
CA LEU A 12 -30.47 -23.37 -8.72
C LEU A 12 -29.50 -23.19 -7.55
N PHE A 13 -28.19 -23.20 -7.81
CA PHE A 13 -27.19 -22.95 -6.80
C PHE A 13 -27.35 -21.53 -6.22
N THR A 14 -27.51 -20.50 -7.07
CA THR A 14 -27.71 -19.11 -6.62
C THR A 14 -28.99 -18.94 -5.80
N GLN A 15 -30.06 -19.71 -6.05
CA GLN A 15 -31.29 -19.67 -5.27
C GLN A 15 -31.15 -20.32 -3.89
N LEU A 16 -30.29 -21.33 -3.77
CA LEU A 16 -30.15 -22.14 -2.56
C LEU A 16 -29.02 -21.69 -1.64
N VAL A 17 -27.99 -21.03 -2.17
CA VAL A 17 -26.75 -20.72 -1.43
C VAL A 17 -26.99 -19.77 -0.24
N ASP A 18 -27.94 -18.85 -0.35
CA ASP A 18 -28.26 -17.88 0.70
C ASP A 18 -29.22 -18.41 1.79
N LEU A 19 -29.74 -19.65 1.63
CA LEU A 19 -30.64 -20.24 2.61
C LEU A 19 -29.87 -20.91 3.78
N PRO A 20 -30.43 -20.93 5.00
CA PRO A 20 -29.89 -21.75 6.11
C PRO A 20 -29.79 -23.23 5.74
N SER A 21 -28.76 -23.93 6.21
CA SER A 21 -28.47 -25.33 5.80
C SER A 21 -29.66 -26.30 5.97
N ARG A 22 -30.56 -26.10 6.94
CA ARG A 22 -31.77 -26.87 7.12
C ARG A 22 -32.84 -26.64 6.04
N GLU A 23 -32.91 -25.39 5.57
CA GLU A 23 -33.84 -24.97 4.51
C GLU A 23 -33.31 -25.38 3.12
N GLN A 24 -32.00 -25.39 2.93
CA GLN A 24 -31.33 -25.87 1.73
C GLN A 24 -31.70 -27.34 1.43
N GLU A 25 -31.63 -28.20 2.45
CA GLU A 25 -31.98 -29.63 2.29
C GLU A 25 -33.48 -29.84 2.02
N ALA A 26 -34.36 -29.07 2.65
CA ALA A 26 -35.80 -29.11 2.43
C ALA A 26 -36.18 -28.68 1.01
N GLU A 27 -35.61 -27.58 0.52
CA GLU A 27 -35.81 -27.07 -0.83
C GLU A 27 -35.22 -28.01 -1.88
N LEU A 28 -34.00 -28.57 -1.66
CA LEU A 28 -33.40 -29.58 -2.52
C LEU A 28 -34.24 -30.85 -2.64
N ALA A 29 -34.98 -31.25 -1.58
CA ALA A 29 -35.89 -32.37 -1.58
C ALA A 29 -37.21 -32.06 -2.31
N ALA A 30 -37.69 -30.83 -2.27
CA ALA A 30 -38.92 -30.37 -2.92
C ALA A 30 -38.74 -30.18 -4.45
N LEU A 31 -37.51 -29.93 -4.92
CA LEU A 31 -37.24 -29.79 -6.34
C LEU A 31 -37.25 -31.14 -7.09
N SER A 32 -38.02 -31.19 -8.18
CA SER A 32 -38.05 -32.35 -9.10
C SER A 32 -36.77 -32.42 -9.93
N LEU A 33 -35.68 -32.88 -9.32
CA LEU A 33 -34.36 -33.01 -9.95
C LEU A 33 -34.00 -34.51 -10.11
N ASP A 34 -33.27 -34.81 -11.17
CA ASP A 34 -32.66 -36.14 -11.30
C ASP A 34 -31.55 -36.33 -10.24
N ARG A 35 -31.21 -37.59 -9.99
CA ARG A 35 -30.28 -37.94 -8.91
C ARG A 35 -28.89 -37.33 -9.09
N GLU A 36 -28.41 -37.23 -10.33
CA GLU A 36 -27.07 -36.71 -10.65
C GLU A 36 -26.97 -35.18 -10.42
N THR A 37 -27.97 -34.43 -10.90
CA THR A 37 -28.10 -32.99 -10.70
C THR A 37 -28.23 -32.63 -9.22
N ARG A 38 -29.02 -33.40 -8.45
CA ARG A 38 -29.19 -33.20 -7.00
C ARG A 38 -27.89 -33.44 -6.23
N GLU A 39 -27.15 -34.49 -6.59
CA GLU A 39 -25.87 -34.82 -5.96
C GLU A 39 -24.76 -33.78 -6.27
N GLN A 40 -24.82 -33.20 -7.47
CA GLN A 40 -23.91 -32.15 -7.89
C GLN A 40 -24.18 -30.84 -7.18
N LEU A 41 -25.47 -30.45 -7.02
CA LEU A 41 -25.87 -29.29 -6.22
C LEU A 41 -25.47 -29.43 -4.73
N ARG A 42 -25.67 -30.65 -4.15
CA ARG A 42 -25.21 -30.92 -2.77
C ARG A 42 -23.71 -30.74 -2.62
N ARG A 43 -22.89 -31.20 -3.57
CA ARG A 43 -21.43 -31.00 -3.53
C ARG A 43 -21.05 -29.52 -3.64
N MET A 44 -21.73 -28.76 -4.48
CA MET A 44 -21.50 -27.34 -4.63
C MET A 44 -21.87 -26.55 -3.36
N LEU A 45 -23.03 -26.86 -2.76
CA LEU A 45 -23.46 -26.23 -1.49
C LEU A 45 -22.57 -26.64 -0.30
N ALA A 46 -22.11 -27.89 -0.24
CA ALA A 46 -21.19 -28.37 0.78
C ALA A 46 -19.79 -27.74 0.63
N ALA A 47 -19.34 -27.47 -0.61
CA ALA A 47 -18.08 -26.75 -0.85
C ALA A 47 -18.20 -25.29 -0.43
N ASP A 48 -19.31 -24.63 -0.70
CA ASP A 48 -19.58 -23.25 -0.29
C ASP A 48 -19.71 -23.11 1.24
N VAL A 49 -20.39 -24.06 1.89
CA VAL A 49 -20.43 -24.14 3.37
C VAL A 49 -19.02 -24.34 3.96
N GLY A 50 -18.14 -25.08 3.24
CA GLY A 50 -16.73 -25.22 3.61
C GLY A 50 -15.98 -23.89 3.55
N GLU A 51 -16.16 -23.12 2.48
CA GLU A 51 -15.56 -21.79 2.31
C GLU A 51 -16.19 -20.75 3.23
N ALA A 52 -17.52 -20.73 3.38
CA ALA A 52 -18.23 -19.87 4.32
C ALA A 52 -17.88 -20.19 5.78
N SER A 53 -17.73 -21.48 6.12
CA SER A 53 -17.26 -21.92 7.44
C SER A 53 -15.78 -21.57 7.68
N ALA A 54 -14.95 -21.60 6.64
CA ALA A 54 -13.56 -21.13 6.73
C ALA A 54 -13.51 -19.61 6.88
N ALA A 55 -14.32 -18.86 6.14
CA ALA A 55 -14.45 -17.42 6.28
C ALA A 55 -15.08 -17.00 7.62
N THR A 56 -16.03 -17.77 8.13
CA THR A 56 -16.64 -17.56 9.45
C THR A 56 -15.65 -17.93 10.56
N ARG A 57 -14.94 -19.04 10.47
CA ARG A 57 -13.84 -19.38 11.39
C ARG A 57 -12.70 -18.37 11.35
N LEU A 58 -12.37 -17.87 10.17
CA LEU A 58 -11.39 -16.79 10.03
C LEU A 58 -11.90 -15.48 10.66
N ARG A 59 -13.20 -15.17 10.51
CA ARG A 59 -13.84 -14.03 11.18
C ARG A 59 -13.95 -14.23 12.69
N GLU A 60 -14.27 -15.42 13.16
CA GLU A 60 -14.28 -15.80 14.57
C GLU A 60 -12.88 -15.80 15.16
N GLN A 61 -11.88 -16.38 14.50
CA GLN A 61 -10.47 -16.27 14.88
C GLN A 61 -9.98 -14.83 14.81
N MET A 62 -10.41 -14.04 13.83
CA MET A 62 -10.12 -12.61 13.78
C MET A 62 -10.89 -11.81 14.85
N SER A 63 -12.09 -12.25 15.28
CA SER A 63 -12.81 -11.64 16.42
C SER A 63 -12.19 -12.05 17.75
N GLU A 64 -11.82 -13.32 17.93
CA GLU A 64 -11.05 -13.80 19.10
C GLU A 64 -9.65 -13.16 19.16
N PHE A 65 -9.01 -12.97 17.99
CA PHE A 65 -7.77 -12.21 17.88
C PHE A 65 -7.99 -10.71 18.17
N ARG A 66 -9.19 -10.17 17.87
CA ARG A 66 -9.61 -8.81 18.24
C ARG A 66 -9.97 -8.70 19.72
N GLU A 67 -10.56 -9.71 20.34
CA GLU A 67 -10.89 -9.77 21.76
C GLU A 67 -9.67 -10.07 22.64
N GLY A 68 -8.63 -10.74 22.09
CA GLY A 68 -7.32 -10.93 22.73
C GLY A 68 -6.40 -9.71 22.64
N ILE A 69 -6.75 -8.69 21.86
CA ILE A 69 -6.09 -7.38 21.86
C ILE A 69 -6.68 -6.62 23.06
N ASP A 70 -5.98 -6.65 24.18
CA ASP A 70 -6.23 -5.80 25.35
C ASP A 70 -6.39 -4.34 24.85
N GLU A 71 -7.65 -3.89 24.75
CA GLU A 71 -8.06 -2.66 24.07
C GLU A 71 -7.51 -1.38 24.69
N SER A 72 -6.80 -1.49 25.83
CA SER A 72 -6.51 -0.36 26.69
C SER A 72 -5.07 -0.27 27.18
N ASP A 73 -4.07 -0.50 26.28
CA ASP A 73 -2.67 -0.19 26.68
C ASP A 73 -2.48 1.33 26.79
N VAL A 74 -3.12 2.08 25.90
CA VAL A 74 -3.14 3.55 25.92
C VAL A 74 -4.48 4.08 25.40
N ALA A 75 -4.93 5.19 25.96
CA ALA A 75 -6.16 5.88 25.60
C ALA A 75 -5.90 7.38 25.39
N GLU A 76 -6.89 8.08 24.86
CA GLU A 76 -6.90 9.54 24.80
C GLU A 76 -6.75 10.13 26.22
N GLY A 77 -5.85 11.09 26.36
CA GLY A 77 -5.50 11.70 27.63
C GLY A 77 -4.25 11.12 28.30
N ASP A 78 -3.84 9.90 27.94
CA ASP A 78 -2.65 9.26 28.52
C ASP A 78 -1.37 10.02 28.17
N GLN A 79 -0.37 9.87 29.06
CA GLN A 79 0.94 10.48 28.93
C GLN A 79 1.98 9.46 28.49
N LEU A 80 2.66 9.72 27.37
CA LEU A 80 3.79 8.96 26.89
C LEU A 80 5.04 9.84 26.81
N GLY A 81 5.90 9.75 27.81
CA GLY A 81 7.03 10.67 27.96
C GLY A 81 6.55 12.12 28.12
N VAL A 82 6.98 13.00 27.24
CA VAL A 82 6.55 14.43 27.21
C VAL A 82 5.28 14.68 26.38
N TRP A 83 4.67 13.62 25.86
CA TRP A 83 3.55 13.70 24.92
C TRP A 83 2.25 13.26 25.58
N GLN A 84 1.22 14.07 25.50
CA GLN A 84 -0.14 13.69 25.88
C GLN A 84 -0.92 13.24 24.63
N LEU A 85 -1.53 12.05 24.70
CA LEU A 85 -2.35 11.52 23.62
C LEU A 85 -3.66 12.30 23.50
N GLY A 86 -4.02 12.60 22.29
CA GLY A 86 -5.31 13.14 21.87
C GLY A 86 -6.15 12.08 21.17
N PRO A 87 -7.10 12.50 20.32
CA PRO A 87 -7.99 11.57 19.61
C PRO A 87 -7.20 10.61 18.71
N MET A 88 -7.77 9.39 18.56
CA MET A 88 -7.25 8.39 17.64
C MET A 88 -7.44 8.85 16.19
N LEU A 89 -6.34 8.91 15.44
CA LEU A 89 -6.33 9.26 14.02
C LEU A 89 -6.59 8.04 13.11
N GLY A 90 -6.24 6.83 13.58
CA GLY A 90 -6.44 5.60 12.82
C GLY A 90 -5.96 4.36 13.57
N ARG A 91 -6.46 3.18 13.12
CA ARG A 91 -6.04 1.86 13.61
C ARG A 91 -5.81 0.94 12.42
N GLY A 92 -4.79 0.11 12.47
CA GLY A 92 -4.46 -0.86 11.42
C GLY A 92 -3.69 -2.07 11.98
N GLY A 93 -3.32 -2.99 11.10
CA GLY A 93 -2.62 -4.22 11.47
C GLY A 93 -1.28 -4.01 12.20
N MET A 94 -0.65 -2.86 12.05
CA MET A 94 0.62 -2.53 12.72
C MET A 94 0.46 -1.74 14.03
N GLY A 95 -0.77 -1.36 14.42
CA GLY A 95 -1.01 -0.60 15.63
C GLY A 95 -2.05 0.51 15.50
N ALA A 96 -2.07 1.39 16.49
CA ALA A 96 -2.96 2.55 16.55
C ALA A 96 -2.16 3.86 16.46
N VAL A 97 -2.71 4.84 15.78
CA VAL A 97 -2.12 6.19 15.64
C VAL A 97 -3.02 7.18 16.35
N PHE A 98 -2.42 7.99 17.22
CA PHE A 98 -3.10 9.04 17.97
C PHE A 98 -2.52 10.41 17.61
N ALA A 99 -3.35 11.44 17.59
CA ALA A 99 -2.84 12.79 17.70
C ALA A 99 -2.16 12.94 19.07
N ALA A 100 -1.18 13.81 19.16
CA ALA A 100 -0.52 14.08 20.43
C ALA A 100 -0.04 15.53 20.51
N ARG A 101 0.11 16.01 21.73
CA ARG A 101 0.67 17.33 21.99
C ARG A 101 1.77 17.24 23.05
N ARG A 102 2.77 18.06 22.90
CA ARG A 102 3.85 18.19 23.88
C ARG A 102 3.39 18.93 25.12
N THR A 103 3.71 18.44 26.32
CA THR A 103 3.21 18.95 27.60
C THR A 103 4.30 19.30 28.61
N ASP A 104 5.58 19.24 28.25
CA ASP A 104 6.70 19.58 29.15
C ASP A 104 6.92 21.09 29.36
N GLY A 105 6.08 21.93 28.73
CA GLY A 105 6.14 23.38 28.87
C GLY A 105 7.27 24.08 28.10
N GLN A 106 8.14 23.33 27.42
CA GLN A 106 9.27 23.90 26.68
C GLN A 106 8.81 24.70 25.46
N PHE A 107 7.96 24.09 24.64
CA PHE A 107 7.31 24.72 23.48
C PHE A 107 6.08 23.92 23.05
N LYS A 108 5.16 24.58 22.33
CA LYS A 108 3.98 23.93 21.77
C LYS A 108 4.37 23.15 20.52
N GLN A 109 4.06 21.85 20.50
CA GLN A 109 4.29 20.98 19.35
C GLN A 109 3.19 19.95 19.26
N GLU A 110 2.64 19.77 18.05
CA GLU A 110 1.73 18.70 17.70
C GLU A 110 2.51 17.57 17.06
N ALA A 111 2.07 16.34 17.30
CA ALA A 111 2.67 15.12 16.77
C ALA A 111 1.62 14.06 16.51
N ALA A 112 1.97 13.03 15.74
CA ALA A 112 1.25 11.78 15.63
C ALA A 112 2.04 10.69 16.35
N ILE A 113 1.39 9.94 17.25
CA ILE A 113 2.04 8.83 17.96
C ILE A 113 1.46 7.52 17.46
N LYS A 114 2.32 6.69 16.88
CA LYS A 114 1.99 5.32 16.46
C LYS A 114 2.44 4.35 17.54
N VAL A 115 1.48 3.72 18.20
CA VAL A 115 1.72 2.64 19.17
C VAL A 115 1.68 1.32 18.42
N LEU A 116 2.81 0.59 18.41
CA LEU A 116 2.94 -0.65 17.66
C LEU A 116 2.24 -1.81 18.36
N GLN A 117 1.78 -2.81 17.61
CA GLN A 117 1.20 -4.02 18.16
C GLN A 117 2.26 -4.97 18.69
N GLY A 118 1.86 -5.85 19.64
CA GLY A 118 2.70 -6.90 20.19
C GLY A 118 3.66 -6.40 21.29
N ARG A 119 4.34 -7.36 21.90
CA ARG A 119 5.40 -7.15 22.90
C ARG A 119 6.68 -7.75 22.32
N PRO A 120 7.50 -6.94 21.64
CA PRO A 120 8.71 -7.44 21.01
C PRO A 120 9.70 -7.95 22.08
N SER A 121 10.52 -8.93 21.69
CA SER A 121 11.62 -9.42 22.53
C SER A 121 12.62 -8.30 22.83
N PRO A 122 13.48 -8.42 23.86
CA PRO A 122 14.53 -7.45 24.14
C PRO A 122 15.46 -7.20 22.94
N GLN A 123 15.73 -8.23 22.14
CA GLN A 123 16.52 -8.13 20.91
C GLN A 123 15.80 -7.29 19.86
N ALA A 124 14.50 -7.52 19.68
CA ALA A 124 13.66 -6.74 18.76
C ALA A 124 13.55 -5.26 19.17
N LEU A 125 13.46 -5.00 20.48
CA LEU A 125 13.49 -3.62 21.00
C LEU A 125 14.83 -2.92 20.72
N ALA A 126 15.95 -3.65 20.84
CA ALA A 126 17.27 -3.11 20.53
C ALA A 126 17.41 -2.79 19.03
N LEU A 127 16.92 -3.67 18.13
CA LEU A 127 16.87 -3.41 16.69
C LEU A 127 15.99 -2.21 16.37
N LEU A 128 14.79 -2.13 16.96
CA LEU A 128 13.88 -0.98 16.80
C LEU A 128 14.54 0.32 17.26
N ALA A 129 15.30 0.30 18.37
CA ALA A 129 16.03 1.45 18.86
C ALA A 129 17.13 1.90 17.88
N ALA A 130 17.89 0.95 17.33
CA ALA A 130 18.93 1.24 16.34
C ALA A 130 18.34 1.85 15.06
N GLU A 131 17.24 1.29 14.55
CA GLU A 131 16.60 1.77 13.33
C GLU A 131 15.90 3.11 13.52
N ARG A 132 15.34 3.39 14.70
CA ARG A 132 14.88 4.74 15.05
C ARG A 132 15.97 5.79 14.85
N GLN A 133 17.22 5.48 15.18
CA GLN A 133 18.35 6.37 14.98
C GLN A 133 18.60 6.66 13.48
N ILE A 134 18.37 5.68 12.62
CA ILE A 134 18.50 5.84 11.16
C ILE A 134 17.32 6.68 10.63
N LEU A 135 16.08 6.34 11.03
CA LEU A 135 14.89 7.06 10.62
C LEU A 135 14.87 8.53 11.09
N ALA A 136 15.40 8.78 12.28
CA ALA A 136 15.52 10.15 12.82
C ALA A 136 16.46 11.07 12.00
N ARG A 137 17.35 10.47 11.18
CA ARG A 137 18.23 11.24 10.27
C ARG A 137 17.54 11.62 8.96
N LEU A 138 16.39 11.01 8.64
CA LEU A 138 15.65 11.37 7.44
C LEU A 138 15.04 12.76 7.60
N ALA A 139 15.59 13.72 6.86
CA ALA A 139 15.12 15.10 6.82
C ALA A 139 14.86 15.51 5.37
N HIS A 140 13.63 15.38 4.92
CA HIS A 140 13.20 15.68 3.54
C HIS A 140 11.78 16.29 3.58
N PRO A 141 11.46 17.31 2.75
CA PRO A 141 10.16 17.99 2.79
C PRO A 141 8.96 17.07 2.52
N HIS A 142 9.20 15.95 1.85
CA HIS A 142 8.17 14.96 1.52
C HIS A 142 8.25 13.68 2.38
N ILE A 143 8.87 13.72 3.54
CA ILE A 143 8.93 12.63 4.53
C ILE A 143 8.50 13.17 5.89
N ALA A 144 7.49 12.54 6.50
CA ALA A 144 7.11 12.86 7.88
C ALA A 144 8.28 12.52 8.83
N ARG A 145 8.78 13.51 9.56
CA ARG A 145 9.94 13.35 10.42
C ARG A 145 9.62 12.51 11.66
N LEU A 146 10.53 11.62 12.02
CA LEU A 146 10.53 10.99 13.34
C LEU A 146 11.08 11.99 14.37
N LEU A 147 10.27 12.29 15.39
CA LEU A 147 10.59 13.28 16.43
C LEU A 147 11.12 12.61 17.70
N ASP A 148 10.56 11.45 18.06
CA ASP A 148 10.86 10.77 19.32
C ASP A 148 10.38 9.30 19.25
N GLY A 149 10.57 8.54 20.31
CA GLY A 149 10.03 7.20 20.45
C GLY A 149 10.40 6.57 21.79
N GLY A 150 9.57 5.64 22.24
CA GLY A 150 9.73 5.01 23.53
C GLY A 150 8.97 3.70 23.63
N SER A 151 8.69 3.32 24.88
CA SER A 151 7.82 2.19 25.20
C SER A 151 6.73 2.64 26.16
N THR A 152 5.51 2.11 25.97
CA THR A 152 4.39 2.33 26.88
C THR A 152 4.68 1.69 28.25
N PRO A 153 3.92 1.99 29.29
CA PRO A 153 4.06 1.33 30.62
C PRO A 153 3.96 -0.19 30.55
N LYS A 154 3.23 -0.74 29.57
CA LYS A 154 3.12 -2.20 29.35
C LYS A 154 4.20 -2.75 28.40
N GLY A 155 5.20 -1.95 28.01
CA GLY A 155 6.35 -2.36 27.19
C GLY A 155 6.10 -2.39 25.69
N ARG A 156 5.00 -1.84 25.18
CA ARG A 156 4.77 -1.68 23.73
C ARG A 156 5.59 -0.53 23.19
N PRO A 157 6.29 -0.69 22.08
CA PRO A 157 7.00 0.42 21.46
C PRO A 157 6.06 1.42 20.82
N TYR A 158 6.43 2.68 20.88
CA TYR A 158 5.76 3.76 20.14
C TYR A 158 6.76 4.64 19.41
N LEU A 159 6.28 5.26 18.35
CA LEU A 159 7.00 6.22 17.52
C LEU A 159 6.24 7.54 17.51
N VAL A 160 6.95 8.63 17.71
CA VAL A 160 6.42 9.99 17.65
C VAL A 160 6.87 10.62 16.35
N MET A 161 5.93 11.01 15.53
CA MET A 161 6.18 11.56 14.21
C MET A 161 5.57 12.96 14.09
N GLU A 162 6.07 13.74 13.17
CA GLU A 162 5.44 14.98 12.75
C GLU A 162 3.99 14.74 12.34
N GLN A 163 3.06 15.52 12.87
CA GLN A 163 1.67 15.45 12.48
C GLN A 163 1.48 16.19 11.16
N VAL A 164 1.33 15.41 10.08
CA VAL A 164 1.10 15.94 8.74
C VAL A 164 -0.38 16.20 8.52
N GLN A 165 -0.70 17.43 8.14
CA GLN A 165 -2.06 17.80 7.73
C GLN A 165 -2.25 17.46 6.25
N GLY A 166 -3.21 16.60 5.92
CA GLY A 166 -3.44 16.20 4.53
C GLY A 166 -4.49 15.11 4.40
N LYS A 167 -4.78 14.73 3.16
CA LYS A 167 -5.66 13.61 2.82
C LYS A 167 -4.82 12.48 2.26
N ARG A 168 -5.23 11.26 2.52
CA ARG A 168 -4.61 10.09 1.87
C ARG A 168 -4.70 10.22 0.36
N LEU A 169 -3.69 9.75 -0.34
CA LEU A 169 -3.57 9.88 -1.80
C LEU A 169 -4.83 9.36 -2.54
N ASP A 170 -5.38 8.21 -2.13
CA ASP A 170 -6.61 7.64 -2.70
C ASP A 170 -7.81 8.59 -2.53
N GLN A 171 -7.97 9.18 -1.35
CA GLN A 171 -9.03 10.14 -1.06
C GLN A 171 -8.82 11.48 -1.77
N TYR A 172 -7.57 11.91 -1.91
CA TYR A 172 -7.23 13.14 -2.62
C TYR A 172 -7.55 13.03 -4.11
N LEU A 173 -7.19 11.91 -4.74
CA LEU A 173 -7.45 11.64 -6.16
C LEU A 173 -8.93 11.41 -6.47
N SER A 174 -9.70 10.80 -5.53
CA SER A 174 -11.13 10.53 -5.74
C SER A 174 -12.01 11.78 -5.68
N ARG A 175 -11.63 12.76 -4.87
CA ARG A 175 -12.42 13.99 -4.67
C ARG A 175 -12.28 15.01 -5.78
N ARG A 176 -11.24 14.95 -6.59
CA ARG A 176 -10.92 15.95 -7.59
C ARG A 176 -10.27 15.29 -8.82
N PRO A 177 -10.88 15.39 -10.01
CA PRO A 177 -10.22 14.93 -11.22
C PRO A 177 -9.00 15.82 -11.49
N LEU A 178 -7.81 15.31 -11.17
CA LEU A 178 -6.56 16.01 -11.43
C LEU A 178 -6.14 15.85 -12.90
N PRO A 179 -5.66 16.91 -13.55
CA PRO A 179 -4.95 16.82 -14.82
C PRO A 179 -3.75 15.86 -14.73
N LEU A 180 -3.40 15.22 -15.86
CA LEU A 180 -2.27 14.30 -15.94
C LEU A 180 -0.99 14.91 -15.38
N GLU A 181 -0.70 16.14 -15.74
CA GLU A 181 0.50 16.88 -15.30
C GLU A 181 0.59 16.95 -13.75
N GLN A 182 -0.51 17.30 -13.09
CA GLN A 182 -0.53 17.38 -11.61
C GLN A 182 -0.34 16.01 -10.96
N ARG A 183 -0.92 14.93 -11.52
CA ARG A 183 -0.70 13.57 -11.04
C ARG A 183 0.78 13.17 -11.14
N LEU A 184 1.44 13.51 -12.25
CA LEU A 184 2.85 13.22 -12.45
C LEU A 184 3.75 14.06 -11.52
N LEU A 185 3.38 15.31 -11.22
CA LEU A 185 4.08 16.14 -10.23
C LEU A 185 4.02 15.54 -8.82
N LEU A 186 2.84 15.10 -8.36
CA LEU A 186 2.71 14.36 -7.10
C LEU A 186 3.61 13.12 -7.09
N PHE A 187 3.61 12.37 -8.19
CA PHE A 187 4.45 11.18 -8.31
C PHE A 187 5.96 11.51 -8.24
N GLN A 188 6.39 12.63 -8.84
CA GLN A 188 7.78 13.10 -8.75
C GLN A 188 8.20 13.43 -7.31
N GLN A 189 7.31 14.02 -6.52
CA GLN A 189 7.56 14.29 -5.10
C GLN A 189 7.75 12.98 -4.31
N MET A 190 6.91 11.96 -4.57
CA MET A 190 7.07 10.62 -3.97
C MET A 190 8.42 10.01 -4.34
N CYS A 191 8.78 10.05 -5.63
CA CYS A 191 10.06 9.53 -6.09
C CYS A 191 11.25 10.26 -5.45
N ALA A 192 11.18 11.58 -5.28
CA ALA A 192 12.22 12.37 -4.62
C ALA A 192 12.42 11.92 -3.17
N ALA A 193 11.33 11.73 -2.42
CA ALA A 193 11.35 11.25 -1.04
C ALA A 193 11.97 9.85 -0.92
N VAL A 194 11.51 8.91 -1.76
CA VAL A 194 12.01 7.52 -1.73
C VAL A 194 13.47 7.45 -2.19
N ALA A 195 13.86 8.19 -3.23
CA ALA A 195 15.25 8.25 -3.69
C ALA A 195 16.18 8.82 -2.60
N TYR A 196 15.73 9.84 -1.86
CA TYR A 196 16.45 10.39 -0.73
C TYR A 196 16.64 9.34 0.38
N ALA A 197 15.59 8.59 0.74
CA ALA A 197 15.68 7.52 1.74
C ALA A 197 16.64 6.41 1.29
N HIS A 198 16.59 5.99 0.02
CA HIS A 198 17.50 5.00 -0.54
C HIS A 198 18.98 5.45 -0.48
N ALA A 199 19.26 6.74 -0.68
CA ALA A 199 20.60 7.30 -0.52
C ALA A 199 21.10 7.22 0.94
N GLN A 200 20.19 7.13 1.91
CA GLN A 200 20.48 6.88 3.33
C GLN A 200 20.38 5.39 3.70
N LEU A 201 20.33 4.50 2.71
CA LEU A 201 20.19 3.03 2.87
C LEU A 201 18.89 2.61 3.55
N VAL A 202 17.84 3.43 3.51
CA VAL A 202 16.51 3.14 4.04
C VAL A 202 15.57 2.76 2.90
N VAL A 203 14.97 1.58 2.99
CA VAL A 203 13.92 1.09 2.07
C VAL A 203 12.57 1.21 2.77
N HIS A 204 11.53 1.64 2.06
CA HIS A 204 10.22 1.88 2.67
C HIS A 204 9.45 0.59 2.96
N CYS A 205 9.44 -0.36 2.03
CA CYS A 205 8.82 -1.69 2.10
C CYS A 205 7.28 -1.74 2.20
N ASP A 206 6.57 -0.65 2.53
CA ASP A 206 5.10 -0.60 2.63
C ASP A 206 4.53 0.66 1.95
N LEU A 207 5.03 0.96 0.74
CA LEU A 207 4.48 2.05 -0.08
C LEU A 207 3.08 1.70 -0.59
N LYS A 208 2.10 2.54 -0.20
CA LYS A 208 0.69 2.42 -0.56
C LYS A 208 -0.01 3.76 -0.41
N PRO A 209 -1.17 3.98 -1.05
CA PRO A 209 -1.88 5.26 -0.97
C PRO A 209 -2.24 5.71 0.44
N SER A 210 -2.45 4.78 1.39
CA SER A 210 -2.76 5.12 2.78
C SER A 210 -1.56 5.67 3.57
N ASN A 211 -0.33 5.38 3.12
CA ASN A 211 0.91 5.88 3.72
C ASN A 211 1.44 7.13 3.00
N ILE A 212 0.61 7.75 2.15
CA ILE A 212 0.93 8.95 1.38
C ILE A 212 -0.14 9.99 1.67
N LEU A 213 0.23 11.08 2.30
CA LEU A 213 -0.65 12.23 2.50
C LEU A 213 -0.37 13.31 1.47
N VAL A 214 -1.42 14.00 1.06
CA VAL A 214 -1.33 15.17 0.19
C VAL A 214 -2.08 16.31 0.87
N ASP A 215 -1.40 17.41 1.08
CA ASP A 215 -1.97 18.62 1.68
C ASP A 215 -2.81 19.43 0.67
N GLN A 216 -3.35 20.57 1.13
CA GLN A 216 -4.17 21.46 0.30
C GLN A 216 -3.37 22.15 -0.82
N ASP A 217 -2.06 22.28 -0.66
CA ASP A 217 -1.14 22.91 -1.62
C ASP A 217 -0.55 21.89 -2.60
N GLY A 218 -0.95 20.61 -2.49
CA GLY A 218 -0.45 19.53 -3.34
C GLY A 218 0.95 19.06 -2.96
N GLN A 219 1.37 19.28 -1.69
CA GLN A 219 2.61 18.71 -1.20
C GLN A 219 2.39 17.29 -0.67
N VAL A 220 3.25 16.39 -1.09
CA VAL A 220 3.24 14.99 -0.65
C VAL A 220 4.05 14.85 0.64
N SER A 221 3.56 14.01 1.56
CA SER A 221 4.31 13.52 2.70
C SER A 221 4.17 12.02 2.81
N LEU A 222 5.29 11.30 2.76
CA LEU A 222 5.37 9.87 2.98
C LEU A 222 5.43 9.59 4.49
N LEU A 223 4.65 8.59 4.92
CA LEU A 223 4.55 8.12 6.29
C LEU A 223 5.19 6.73 6.43
N ASP A 224 5.54 6.34 7.65
CA ASP A 224 5.82 4.95 8.05
C ASP A 224 6.97 4.25 7.32
N PHE A 225 8.10 4.92 7.08
CA PHE A 225 9.31 4.31 6.52
C PHE A 225 9.82 3.14 7.37
N GLY A 226 10.09 1.98 6.73
CA GLY A 226 10.85 0.86 7.28
C GLY A 226 10.25 0.11 8.48
N ILE A 227 9.14 0.57 9.06
CA ILE A 227 8.54 0.03 10.29
C ILE A 227 8.10 -1.44 10.10
N ALA A 228 7.66 -1.81 8.90
CA ALA A 228 7.23 -3.17 8.59
C ALA A 228 8.36 -4.21 8.78
N ARG A 229 9.58 -3.89 8.31
CA ARG A 229 10.75 -4.78 8.45
C ARG A 229 11.17 -4.99 9.90
N LEU A 230 10.97 -3.97 10.74
CA LEU A 230 11.31 -4.03 12.16
C LEU A 230 10.44 -5.02 12.92
N LEU A 231 9.17 -5.05 12.57
CA LEU A 231 8.21 -5.96 13.17
C LEU A 231 8.47 -7.41 12.71
N ASP A 232 8.80 -7.63 11.44
CA ASP A 232 9.10 -8.97 10.91
C ASP A 232 10.39 -9.57 11.51
N ALA A 233 11.41 -8.75 11.76
CA ALA A 233 12.70 -9.21 12.27
C ALA A 233 12.70 -9.55 13.76
N GLY A 234 11.68 -9.13 14.53
CA GLY A 234 11.73 -9.15 15.99
C GLY A 234 10.63 -9.88 16.73
N ILE A 235 9.64 -10.46 16.06
CA ILE A 235 8.42 -10.99 16.74
C ILE A 235 8.33 -12.53 16.72
N SER A 236 9.32 -13.27 16.28
CA SER A 236 9.22 -14.73 16.12
C SER A 236 10.04 -15.50 17.13
N ASP A 237 9.74 -15.42 18.43
CA ASP A 237 10.27 -16.43 19.38
C ASP A 237 9.30 -17.61 19.60
N ASP A 238 8.09 -17.58 19.02
CA ASP A 238 7.03 -18.54 19.29
C ASP A 238 6.49 -19.24 18.04
N GLY A 239 7.26 -19.37 16.96
CA GLY A 239 6.89 -20.19 15.80
C GLY A 239 5.57 -19.81 15.09
N SER A 240 4.82 -18.83 15.58
CA SER A 240 3.65 -18.28 14.92
C SER A 240 4.11 -17.41 13.75
N GLN A 241 3.73 -17.81 12.54
CA GLN A 241 3.89 -16.97 11.36
C GLN A 241 3.15 -15.65 11.63
N VAL A 242 3.89 -14.61 12.05
CA VAL A 242 3.35 -13.25 12.06
C VAL A 242 2.83 -13.00 10.65
N ALA A 243 1.54 -12.72 10.55
CA ALA A 243 0.91 -12.41 9.28
C ALA A 243 1.76 -11.32 8.60
N LYS A 244 2.40 -11.67 7.49
CA LYS A 244 3.35 -10.80 6.78
C LYS A 244 2.74 -9.41 6.64
N ALA A 245 3.36 -8.42 7.27
CA ALA A 245 2.82 -7.07 7.42
C ALA A 245 2.96 -6.26 6.11
N TYR A 246 2.39 -6.77 5.02
CA TYR A 246 2.31 -6.05 3.75
C TYR A 246 0.86 -5.92 3.26
N THR A 247 0.59 -4.90 2.47
CA THR A 247 -0.71 -4.71 1.85
C THR A 247 -0.76 -5.45 0.51
N PRO A 248 -1.61 -6.52 0.36
CA PRO A 248 -1.78 -7.18 -0.93
C PRO A 248 -2.11 -6.15 -2.01
N GLY A 249 -1.49 -6.29 -3.18
CA GLY A 249 -1.69 -5.40 -4.32
C GLY A 249 -0.57 -4.37 -4.54
N TYR A 250 0.13 -3.93 -3.50
CA TYR A 250 1.28 -3.02 -3.62
C TYR A 250 2.61 -3.72 -3.33
N ALA A 251 2.57 -4.82 -2.60
CA ALA A 251 3.75 -5.61 -2.25
C ALA A 251 4.38 -6.24 -3.49
N SER A 252 5.69 -6.10 -3.62
CA SER A 252 6.46 -6.74 -4.69
C SER A 252 6.44 -8.27 -4.57
N PRO A 253 6.62 -9.02 -5.68
CA PRO A 253 6.63 -10.48 -5.64
C PRO A 253 7.65 -11.06 -4.66
N GLU A 254 8.86 -10.50 -4.60
CA GLU A 254 9.89 -10.93 -3.65
C GLU A 254 9.47 -10.72 -2.19
N LEU A 255 8.77 -9.61 -1.89
CA LEU A 255 8.22 -9.37 -0.54
C LEU A 255 7.14 -10.40 -0.19
N GLN A 256 6.25 -10.71 -1.14
CA GLN A 256 5.20 -11.73 -0.96
C GLN A 256 5.78 -13.13 -0.74
N ASN A 257 6.86 -13.47 -1.43
CA ASN A 257 7.55 -14.76 -1.32
C ASN A 257 8.43 -14.86 -0.06
N GLY A 258 8.74 -13.74 0.61
CA GLY A 258 9.66 -13.69 1.73
C GLY A 258 11.14 -13.70 1.31
N ASP A 259 11.41 -13.31 0.06
CA ASP A 259 12.77 -13.15 -0.46
C ASP A 259 13.43 -11.85 0.03
N THR A 260 14.69 -11.63 -0.34
CA THR A 260 15.40 -10.41 0.04
C THR A 260 14.76 -9.16 -0.58
N VAL A 261 14.31 -8.25 0.28
CA VAL A 261 13.68 -6.98 -0.09
C VAL A 261 14.71 -5.87 -0.16
N GLY A 262 14.62 -5.02 -1.18
CA GLY A 262 15.52 -3.90 -1.40
C GLY A 262 14.88 -2.73 -2.14
N ALA A 263 15.69 -1.80 -2.63
CA ALA A 263 15.24 -0.62 -3.38
C ALA A 263 14.34 -0.97 -4.60
N ALA A 264 14.56 -2.12 -5.22
CA ALA A 264 13.74 -2.62 -6.34
C ALA A 264 12.29 -2.93 -5.93
N SER A 265 12.03 -3.23 -4.65
CA SER A 265 10.68 -3.47 -4.14
C SER A 265 9.89 -2.16 -4.05
N ASP A 266 10.51 -1.06 -3.62
CA ASP A 266 9.88 0.26 -3.64
C ASP A 266 9.62 0.76 -5.07
N VAL A 267 10.52 0.45 -6.03
CA VAL A 267 10.28 0.73 -7.46
C VAL A 267 9.01 0.03 -7.95
N TYR A 268 8.79 -1.23 -7.55
CA TYR A 268 7.58 -1.97 -7.90
C TYR A 268 6.34 -1.30 -7.31
N SER A 269 6.33 -1.01 -6.02
CA SER A 269 5.21 -0.36 -5.33
C SER A 269 4.87 1.01 -5.94
N LEU A 270 5.90 1.83 -6.23
CA LEU A 270 5.72 3.10 -6.96
C LEU A 270 5.13 2.88 -8.36
N GLY A 271 5.53 1.82 -9.07
CA GLY A 271 4.95 1.47 -10.37
C GLY A 271 3.45 1.16 -10.29
N ILE A 272 3.02 0.43 -9.25
CA ILE A 272 1.60 0.15 -8.99
C ILE A 272 0.84 1.44 -8.62
N ILE A 273 1.39 2.27 -7.74
CA ILE A 273 0.80 3.55 -7.37
C ILE A 273 0.66 4.45 -8.60
N LEU A 274 1.68 4.55 -9.46
CA LEU A 274 1.60 5.32 -10.69
C LEU A 274 0.48 4.81 -11.61
N LYS A 275 0.35 3.50 -11.77
CA LYS A 275 -0.73 2.87 -12.55
C LYS A 275 -2.10 3.28 -12.03
N GLU A 276 -2.32 3.23 -10.72
CA GLU A 276 -3.58 3.65 -10.09
C GLU A 276 -3.85 5.14 -10.24
N MET A 277 -2.84 5.98 -10.00
CA MET A 277 -2.95 7.44 -10.17
C MET A 277 -3.37 7.82 -11.59
N LEU A 278 -2.92 7.09 -12.59
CA LEU A 278 -3.21 7.37 -13.99
C LEU A 278 -4.55 6.76 -14.47
N GLY A 279 -5.04 5.71 -13.80
CA GLY A 279 -6.26 5.01 -14.18
C GLY A 279 -6.19 4.56 -15.65
N GLN A 280 -7.26 4.78 -16.42
CA GLN A 280 -7.27 4.40 -17.84
C GLN A 280 -6.37 5.26 -18.74
N THR A 281 -5.84 6.38 -18.25
CA THR A 281 -5.02 7.30 -19.07
C THR A 281 -3.72 6.62 -19.51
N PHE A 282 -3.14 5.75 -18.66
CA PHE A 282 -1.88 5.08 -19.00
C PHE A 282 -2.05 4.10 -20.17
N SER A 283 -3.20 3.41 -20.29
CA SER A 283 -3.44 2.43 -21.34
C SER A 283 -3.53 3.05 -22.76
N ARG A 284 -3.76 4.35 -22.82
CA ARG A 284 -3.79 5.12 -24.09
C ARG A 284 -2.44 5.71 -24.47
N ASN A 285 -1.41 5.55 -23.64
CA ASN A 285 -0.10 6.15 -23.86
C ASN A 285 1.02 5.10 -23.74
N ALA A 286 1.62 4.75 -24.87
CA ALA A 286 2.63 3.70 -24.94
C ALA A 286 3.91 3.97 -24.10
N ASP A 287 4.25 5.24 -23.85
CA ASP A 287 5.41 5.58 -23.01
C ASP A 287 5.08 5.34 -21.53
N LEU A 288 3.91 5.77 -21.06
CA LEU A 288 3.45 5.50 -19.69
C LEU A 288 3.27 4.00 -19.44
N GLN A 289 2.73 3.26 -20.44
CA GLN A 289 2.67 1.80 -20.37
C GLN A 289 4.04 1.19 -20.21
N ALA A 290 5.03 1.60 -20.99
CA ALA A 290 6.38 1.08 -20.92
C ALA A 290 7.03 1.36 -19.56
N ILE A 291 6.85 2.59 -19.02
CA ILE A 291 7.37 2.97 -17.69
C ILE A 291 6.78 2.06 -16.61
N ILE A 292 5.44 1.94 -16.55
CA ILE A 292 4.75 1.13 -15.56
C ILE A 292 5.13 -0.35 -15.70
N THR A 293 5.11 -0.89 -16.93
CA THR A 293 5.47 -2.29 -17.20
C THR A 293 6.91 -2.59 -16.76
N ARG A 294 7.86 -1.67 -16.97
CA ARG A 294 9.23 -1.85 -16.50
C ARG A 294 9.31 -1.81 -14.97
N ALA A 295 8.66 -0.86 -14.33
CA ALA A 295 8.68 -0.72 -12.87
C ALA A 295 8.05 -1.94 -12.17
N THR A 296 7.01 -2.54 -12.75
CA THR A 296 6.24 -3.64 -12.17
C THR A 296 6.62 -5.04 -12.68
N ARG A 297 7.82 -5.22 -13.24
CA ARG A 297 8.32 -6.55 -13.63
C ARG A 297 8.45 -7.46 -12.41
N THR A 298 8.11 -8.74 -12.59
CA THR A 298 8.26 -9.76 -11.54
C THR A 298 9.70 -9.90 -11.10
N ASP A 299 10.64 -9.99 -12.08
CA ASP A 299 12.08 -10.06 -11.84
C ASP A 299 12.62 -8.67 -11.41
N PRO A 300 13.13 -8.50 -10.16
CA PRO A 300 13.66 -7.22 -9.68
C PRO A 300 14.80 -6.68 -10.53
N ALA A 301 15.64 -7.55 -11.09
CA ALA A 301 16.79 -7.17 -11.92
C ALA A 301 16.38 -6.54 -13.27
N LYS A 302 15.13 -6.76 -13.70
CA LYS A 302 14.58 -6.19 -14.94
C LYS A 302 13.80 -4.90 -14.73
N ARG A 303 13.67 -4.42 -13.50
CA ARG A 303 13.05 -3.13 -13.15
C ARG A 303 14.02 -1.97 -13.43
N TYR A 304 13.69 -0.80 -12.94
CA TYR A 304 14.64 0.29 -12.83
C TYR A 304 15.63 0.00 -11.70
N GLU A 305 16.90 0.27 -11.94
CA GLU A 305 17.99 0.08 -10.97
C GLU A 305 17.84 1.01 -9.75
N SER A 306 17.15 2.15 -9.92
CA SER A 306 16.87 3.09 -8.85
C SER A 306 15.55 3.85 -9.09
N VAL A 307 14.96 4.40 -8.01
CA VAL A 307 13.80 5.28 -8.09
C VAL A 307 14.14 6.56 -8.87
N THR A 308 15.38 7.01 -8.83
CA THR A 308 15.85 8.17 -9.61
C THR A 308 15.69 7.92 -11.12
N LEU A 309 16.01 6.71 -11.60
CA LEU A 309 15.85 6.37 -13.01
C LEU A 309 14.38 6.26 -13.44
N LEU A 310 13.51 5.78 -12.54
CA LEU A 310 12.05 5.80 -12.74
C LEU A 310 11.54 7.25 -12.83
N ALA A 311 11.95 8.10 -11.89
CA ALA A 311 11.59 9.52 -11.88
C ALA A 311 12.06 10.24 -13.15
N GLN A 312 13.28 9.97 -13.62
CA GLN A 312 13.81 10.53 -14.87
C GLN A 312 12.98 10.14 -16.09
N ASP A 313 12.52 8.89 -16.18
CA ASP A 313 11.67 8.47 -17.31
C ASP A 313 10.29 9.15 -17.27
N VAL A 314 9.70 9.35 -16.08
CA VAL A 314 8.47 10.13 -15.94
C VAL A 314 8.70 11.60 -16.32
N GLU A 315 9.83 12.19 -15.93
CA GLU A 315 10.20 13.56 -16.30
C GLU A 315 10.44 13.69 -17.83
N HIS A 316 11.13 12.72 -18.44
CA HIS A 316 11.28 12.65 -19.88
C HIS A 316 9.92 12.63 -20.59
N PHE A 317 8.98 11.81 -20.06
CA PHE A 317 7.62 11.77 -20.61
C PHE A 317 6.93 13.13 -20.52
N ARG A 318 6.98 13.81 -19.37
CA ARG A 318 6.38 15.13 -19.14
C ARG A 318 6.89 16.18 -20.14
N HIS A 319 8.19 16.16 -20.41
CA HIS A 319 8.83 17.11 -21.34
C HIS A 319 8.90 16.62 -22.80
N GLY A 320 8.24 15.51 -23.13
CA GLY A 320 8.21 14.97 -24.50
C GLY A 320 9.53 14.36 -24.99
N TYR A 321 10.46 14.08 -24.08
CA TYR A 321 11.68 13.34 -24.39
C TYR A 321 11.42 11.83 -24.55
N PRO A 322 12.29 11.11 -25.26
CA PRO A 322 12.22 9.65 -25.30
C PRO A 322 12.42 9.03 -23.93
N VAL A 323 11.53 8.08 -23.56
CA VAL A 323 11.64 7.33 -22.30
C VAL A 323 12.54 6.09 -22.49
N ARG A 324 13.38 5.80 -21.50
CA ARG A 324 14.30 4.65 -21.54
C ARG A 324 13.57 3.31 -21.51
N ALA A 325 12.41 3.26 -20.82
CA ALA A 325 11.61 2.05 -20.71
C ALA A 325 11.15 1.50 -22.07
N ARG A 326 10.99 2.35 -23.09
CA ARG A 326 10.49 1.95 -24.40
C ARG A 326 11.54 1.34 -25.32
N GLY A 327 12.82 1.34 -24.92
CA GLY A 327 13.92 0.78 -25.74
C GLY A 327 13.99 1.48 -27.09
N GLY A 328 14.69 2.60 -27.17
CA GLY A 328 14.51 3.51 -28.29
C GLY A 328 15.21 3.07 -29.57
N GLY A 329 14.47 2.51 -30.52
CA GLY A 329 14.86 2.56 -31.93
C GLY A 329 15.04 4.01 -32.39
N TRP A 330 15.93 4.26 -33.36
CA TRP A 330 16.23 5.60 -33.90
C TRP A 330 14.96 6.34 -34.39
N LEU A 331 13.97 5.62 -34.93
CA LEU A 331 12.69 6.16 -35.37
C LEU A 331 11.87 6.76 -34.22
N TYR A 332 11.82 6.08 -33.08
CA TYR A 332 11.12 6.59 -31.89
C TYR A 332 11.80 7.87 -31.37
N ARG A 333 13.13 7.85 -31.25
CA ARG A 333 13.90 9.03 -30.81
C ARG A 333 13.72 10.21 -31.76
N GLY A 334 13.78 9.94 -33.07
CA GLY A 334 13.57 10.93 -34.12
C GLY A 334 12.14 11.54 -34.11
N SER A 335 11.11 10.71 -33.95
CA SER A 335 9.73 11.17 -33.88
C SER A 335 9.46 12.09 -32.67
N ARG A 336 10.09 11.80 -31.52
CA ARG A 336 9.99 12.64 -30.32
C ARG A 336 10.72 13.98 -30.50
N MET A 337 11.89 13.97 -31.17
CA MET A 337 12.67 15.15 -31.47
C MET A 337 11.92 16.09 -32.45
N LEU A 338 11.33 15.52 -33.49
CA LEU A 338 10.53 16.27 -34.49
C LEU A 338 9.29 16.90 -33.83
N ARG A 339 8.55 16.14 -33.02
CA ARG A 339 7.32 16.63 -32.38
C ARG A 339 7.58 17.80 -31.42
N ARG A 340 8.78 17.88 -30.84
CA ARG A 340 9.19 18.97 -29.95
C ARG A 340 9.62 20.23 -30.70
N ARG A 341 10.18 20.10 -31.93
CA ARG A 341 10.63 21.22 -32.74
C ARG A 341 9.55 21.80 -33.67
N TRP A 342 8.47 21.03 -33.88
CA TRP A 342 7.38 21.44 -34.80
C TRP A 342 6.70 22.79 -34.46
N PRO A 343 6.42 23.17 -33.21
CA PRO A 343 5.84 24.48 -32.92
C PRO A 343 6.79 25.66 -33.21
N ALA A 344 8.11 25.43 -33.19
CA ALA A 344 9.07 26.49 -33.54
C ALA A 344 9.27 26.71 -35.05
N SER A 345 8.99 25.70 -35.88
CA SER A 345 9.13 25.79 -37.34
C SER A 345 7.88 26.27 -38.04
N ALA A 346 6.70 26.09 -37.44
CA ALA A 346 5.44 26.61 -38.00
C ALA A 346 5.31 28.16 -37.96
N GLY A 347 6.07 28.81 -37.08
CA GLY A 347 6.12 30.27 -36.97
C GLY A 347 6.99 30.97 -38.04
N VAL A 348 7.91 30.25 -38.68
CA VAL A 348 8.84 30.84 -39.67
C VAL A 348 8.27 30.84 -41.09
N SER A 349 7.26 30.00 -41.38
CA SER A 349 6.67 29.91 -42.74
C SER A 349 5.52 30.92 -43.03
N LEU A 350 5.21 31.82 -42.07
CA LEU A 350 4.16 32.85 -42.28
C LEU A 350 4.77 34.25 -42.48
N PHE A 351 6.08 34.38 -42.64
CA PHE A 351 6.76 35.66 -42.89
C PHE A 351 7.70 35.61 -44.10
N LEU A 352 7.36 34.87 -45.14
CA LEU A 352 7.98 35.03 -46.49
C LEU A 352 6.88 35.20 -47.55
#